data_fa2441dc34d037814abf7afa2cfd91c9
#
_entry.id   fa2441dc34d037814abf7afa2cfd91c9
#
_cell.length_a   1.000
_cell.length_b   1.000
_cell.length_c   1.000
_cell.angle_alpha   90.00
_cell.angle_beta   90.00
_cell.angle_gamma   90.00
#
_symmetry.space_group_name_H-M   'P 1'
#
loop_
_entity.id
_entity.type
_entity.pdbx_description
1 polymer ?
#
loop_
_entity_poly.entity_id
_entity_poly.type
_entity_poly.pdbx_seq_one_letter_code
_entity_poly.pdbx_strand_id
1 'polypeptide(L)'
;MRKQTIYNVILCSVLSLYTSFSAYAQSEIAFTNKVTYTKTGSISGVRLVSLMPAPITNEYQEISELASNCGEFISINKANKVLFYDGPFNNNSSDVTESFMYKSKPIRIDFSKTENKNEVTGIDPNGYLGSDGTFIDLSNTTIVNTGDQLWAESSNKLDYAKRCYEYVASHYRYINGSWRTLAQIISIGGGECGDFATLFVNLMRYKGIPARHNMGVWKDGGYHVWPDFYHEDYGWIPVDPTFKNSNPGADYFGRYDGNLIILSQGLTSFTSGDINIEEVPLQTFYYWYWYQSGNGGVDGVHKTSKDYLVNGINSVKTNIETVGTILNLNGMKLPHLKRGINIINGKKVFVK
;
A
#
# COMPACT_ATOMS: atom_id res chain seq x y z
N MET A 1 -16.11 -12.19 -22.72
CA MET A 1 -15.40 -11.81 -21.48
C MET A 1 -15.95 -10.50 -20.96
N ARG A 2 -16.57 -10.48 -19.79
CA ARG A 2 -16.90 -9.21 -19.12
C ARG A 2 -15.84 -8.99 -18.04
N LYS A 3 -15.01 -7.96 -18.21
CA LYS A 3 -14.16 -7.43 -17.15
C LYS A 3 -15.08 -6.65 -16.22
N GLN A 4 -15.23 -7.11 -14.99
CA GLN A 4 -15.93 -6.35 -13.97
C GLN A 4 -14.91 -5.87 -12.98
N THR A 5 -14.53 -4.60 -13.09
CA THR A 5 -13.69 -3.91 -12.12
C THR A 5 -14.64 -3.33 -11.08
N ILE A 6 -14.64 -3.87 -9.88
CA ILE A 6 -15.48 -3.36 -8.78
C ILE A 6 -14.65 -2.31 -8.02
N TYR A 7 -15.09 -1.07 -8.07
CA TYR A 7 -14.56 0.03 -7.29
C TYR A 7 -15.37 0.18 -6.00
N ASN A 8 -14.74 -0.03 -4.86
CA ASN A 8 -15.31 0.32 -3.57
C ASN A 8 -14.99 1.79 -3.27
N VAL A 9 -16.00 2.64 -3.32
CA VAL A 9 -15.93 4.04 -2.86
C VAL A 9 -15.94 4.02 -1.33
N ILE A 10 -14.81 4.36 -0.70
CA ILE A 10 -14.72 4.58 0.74
C ILE A 10 -14.60 6.08 1.00
N LEU A 11 -15.56 6.59 1.75
CA LEU A 11 -15.63 7.96 2.21
C LEU A 11 -14.51 8.20 3.25
N CYS A 12 -13.49 9.00 2.91
CA CYS A 12 -12.49 9.45 3.86
C CYS A 12 -13.08 10.54 4.76
N SER A 13 -13.49 10.19 5.99
CA SER A 13 -13.73 11.17 7.04
C SER A 13 -12.38 11.52 7.70
N VAL A 14 -11.89 12.72 7.47
CA VAL A 14 -10.69 13.28 8.10
C VAL A 14 -11.06 13.73 9.50
N LEU A 15 -10.66 12.98 10.52
CA LEU A 15 -10.66 13.45 11.91
C LEU A 15 -9.23 13.80 12.31
N SER A 16 -8.97 15.09 12.51
CA SER A 16 -7.68 15.61 12.99
C SER A 16 -7.51 15.30 14.48
N LEU A 17 -6.58 14.41 14.82
CA LEU A 17 -6.10 14.21 16.20
C LEU A 17 -4.65 14.68 16.30
N TYR A 18 -4.45 15.81 16.94
CA TYR A 18 -3.14 16.23 17.44
C TYR A 18 -2.75 15.34 18.62
N THR A 19 -1.73 14.52 18.49
CA THR A 19 -1.11 13.83 19.62
C THR A 19 0.38 14.15 19.68
N SER A 20 0.81 14.59 20.85
CA SER A 20 2.20 14.83 21.26
C SER A 20 3.08 13.60 21.03
N PHE A 21 4.24 13.80 20.39
CA PHE A 21 5.25 12.77 20.18
C PHE A 21 5.90 12.38 21.52
N SER A 22 5.53 11.23 22.05
CA SER A 22 6.42 10.43 22.88
C SER A 22 7.03 9.36 21.96
N ALA A 23 8.33 9.11 22.10
CA ALA A 23 9.04 8.02 21.40
C ALA A 23 8.41 6.68 21.84
N TYR A 24 7.37 6.26 21.17
CA TYR A 24 6.83 4.90 21.31
C TYR A 24 7.83 3.94 20.67
N ALA A 25 8.32 2.99 21.45
CA ALA A 25 8.91 1.78 20.89
C ALA A 25 7.94 1.27 19.80
N GLN A 26 8.40 1.21 18.57
CA GLN A 26 7.57 0.79 17.42
C GLN A 26 7.04 -0.61 17.70
N SER A 27 5.77 -0.71 18.02
CA SER A 27 5.12 -1.99 18.24
C SER A 27 5.00 -2.73 16.91
N GLU A 28 5.51 -3.93 16.88
CA GLU A 28 5.29 -4.86 15.77
C GLU A 28 3.81 -5.23 15.70
N ILE A 29 3.25 -5.27 14.51
CA ILE A 29 1.83 -5.52 14.26
C ILE A 29 1.72 -6.78 13.42
N ALA A 30 0.92 -7.75 13.87
CA ALA A 30 0.45 -8.84 13.02
C ALA A 30 -0.67 -8.29 12.12
N PHE A 31 -0.49 -8.39 10.82
CA PHE A 31 -1.44 -7.90 9.85
C PHE A 31 -1.93 -9.02 8.95
N THR A 32 -3.21 -9.00 8.62
CA THR A 32 -3.81 -9.94 7.68
C THR A 32 -4.56 -9.17 6.61
N ASN A 33 -4.28 -9.51 5.37
CA ASN A 33 -4.92 -9.01 4.18
C ASN A 33 -5.66 -10.18 3.51
N LYS A 34 -6.98 -10.05 3.34
CA LYS A 34 -7.84 -11.15 2.91
C LYS A 34 -8.85 -10.72 1.88
N VAL A 35 -9.02 -11.54 0.85
CA VAL A 35 -10.15 -11.45 -0.08
C VAL A 35 -11.02 -12.69 0.08
N THR A 36 -12.31 -12.48 0.36
CA THR A 36 -13.31 -13.53 0.36
C THR A 36 -14.02 -13.53 -0.99
N TYR A 37 -13.90 -14.63 -1.73
CA TYR A 37 -14.61 -14.85 -2.98
C TYR A 37 -15.88 -15.66 -2.71
N THR A 38 -16.99 -15.26 -3.32
CA THR A 38 -18.29 -15.92 -3.17
C THR A 38 -18.95 -16.10 -4.53
N LYS A 39 -19.42 -17.32 -4.81
CA LYS A 39 -20.24 -17.58 -6.00
C LYS A 39 -21.61 -16.95 -5.84
N THR A 40 -22.06 -16.29 -6.91
CA THR A 40 -23.44 -15.78 -7.03
C THR A 40 -24.16 -16.56 -8.11
N GLY A 41 -25.44 -16.83 -7.90
CA GLY A 41 -26.21 -17.68 -8.81
C GLY A 41 -25.80 -19.16 -8.74
N SER A 42 -26.00 -19.89 -9.84
CA SER A 42 -25.73 -21.34 -9.94
C SER A 42 -24.71 -21.55 -11.07
N ILE A 43 -23.43 -21.61 -10.69
CA ILE A 43 -22.31 -21.87 -11.63
C ILE A 43 -21.50 -23.07 -11.16
N SER A 44 -20.95 -23.85 -12.10
CA SER A 44 -20.10 -25.02 -11.82
C SER A 44 -18.85 -25.06 -12.70
N GLY A 45 -17.83 -25.82 -12.25
CA GLY A 45 -16.55 -25.91 -12.95
C GLY A 45 -15.82 -24.55 -12.97
N VAL A 46 -15.77 -23.86 -11.84
CA VAL A 46 -15.19 -22.52 -11.74
C VAL A 46 -13.68 -22.62 -11.56
N ARG A 47 -12.93 -21.93 -12.43
CA ARG A 47 -11.53 -21.55 -12.23
C ARG A 47 -11.50 -20.12 -11.73
N LEU A 48 -10.80 -19.89 -10.64
CA LEU A 48 -10.55 -18.57 -10.06
C LEU A 48 -9.07 -18.23 -10.15
N VAL A 49 -8.77 -17.04 -10.64
CA VAL A 49 -7.45 -16.45 -10.56
C VAL A 49 -7.53 -15.22 -9.68
N SER A 50 -6.69 -15.15 -8.66
CA SER A 50 -6.59 -14.03 -7.71
C SER A 50 -5.17 -13.52 -7.66
N LEU A 51 -5.00 -12.20 -7.69
CA LEU A 51 -3.73 -11.52 -7.53
C LEU A 51 -3.88 -10.44 -6.48
N MET A 52 -3.03 -10.48 -5.45
CA MET A 52 -2.94 -9.48 -4.39
C MET A 52 -1.51 -8.95 -4.29
N PRO A 53 -1.29 -7.62 -4.21
CA PRO A 53 0.04 -7.10 -3.92
C PRO A 53 0.45 -7.50 -2.51
N ALA A 54 1.66 -8.03 -2.35
CA ALA A 54 2.21 -8.46 -1.07
C ALA A 54 3.36 -7.54 -0.63
N PRO A 55 3.39 -7.09 0.63
CA PRO A 55 4.39 -6.15 1.09
C PRO A 55 5.79 -6.76 1.13
N ILE A 56 6.80 -5.92 0.97
CA ILE A 56 8.20 -6.26 1.15
C ILE A 56 8.86 -5.31 2.16
N THR A 57 9.99 -5.73 2.72
CA THR A 57 10.87 -4.85 3.49
C THR A 57 11.48 -3.80 2.56
N ASN A 58 11.39 -2.54 2.97
CA ASN A 58 11.94 -1.38 2.25
C ASN A 58 12.37 -0.28 3.23
N GLU A 59 12.66 0.92 2.74
CA GLU A 59 13.06 2.07 3.56
C GLU A 59 11.98 2.53 4.56
N TYR A 60 10.71 2.20 4.33
CA TYR A 60 9.57 2.64 5.13
C TYR A 60 9.08 1.59 6.14
N GLN A 61 9.46 0.31 5.94
CA GLN A 61 8.92 -0.79 6.71
C GLN A 61 9.82 -2.02 6.76
N GLU A 62 9.69 -2.81 7.83
CA GLU A 62 10.20 -4.17 7.92
C GLU A 62 9.01 -5.13 7.86
N ILE A 63 9.13 -6.16 7.02
CA ILE A 63 8.15 -7.24 6.87
C ILE A 63 8.83 -8.55 7.20
N SER A 64 8.20 -9.33 8.06
CA SER A 64 8.62 -10.69 8.40
C SER A 64 7.43 -11.63 8.49
N GLU A 65 7.68 -12.93 8.56
CA GLU A 65 6.67 -13.98 8.68
C GLU A 65 5.58 -13.92 7.60
N LEU A 66 5.94 -13.51 6.37
CA LEU A 66 4.99 -13.46 5.26
C LEU A 66 4.52 -14.88 4.90
N ALA A 67 3.22 -15.11 5.01
CA ALA A 67 2.57 -16.39 4.75
C ALA A 67 1.23 -16.22 4.04
N SER A 68 0.77 -17.28 3.37
CA SER A 68 -0.54 -17.34 2.71
C SER A 68 -1.25 -18.65 3.04
N ASN A 69 -2.58 -18.66 2.90
CA ASN A 69 -3.38 -19.89 3.02
C ASN A 69 -3.45 -20.67 1.70
N CYS A 70 -3.19 -20.04 0.57
CA CYS A 70 -3.17 -20.66 -0.76
C CYS A 70 -2.41 -19.77 -1.75
N GLY A 71 -2.14 -20.27 -2.95
CA GLY A 71 -1.36 -19.56 -3.95
C GLY A 71 0.14 -19.53 -3.62
N GLU A 72 0.87 -18.73 -4.37
CA GLU A 72 2.31 -18.55 -4.22
C GLU A 72 2.71 -17.08 -4.25
N PHE A 73 3.79 -16.74 -3.56
CA PHE A 73 4.38 -15.41 -3.62
C PHE A 73 5.35 -15.31 -4.79
N ILE A 74 5.02 -14.45 -5.76
CA ILE A 74 5.84 -14.20 -6.93
C ILE A 74 6.49 -12.82 -6.81
N SER A 75 7.82 -12.77 -6.89
CA SER A 75 8.55 -11.50 -6.98
C SER A 75 8.51 -11.00 -8.42
N ILE A 76 7.86 -9.86 -8.66
CA ILE A 76 7.83 -9.20 -9.98
C ILE A 76 9.17 -8.54 -10.24
N ASN A 77 9.67 -7.82 -9.25
CA ASN A 77 10.97 -7.16 -9.25
C ASN A 77 11.46 -6.98 -7.80
N LYS A 78 12.53 -6.22 -7.59
CA LYS A 78 13.07 -5.98 -6.24
C LYS A 78 12.13 -5.17 -5.33
N ALA A 79 11.22 -4.39 -5.92
CA ALA A 79 10.30 -3.49 -5.19
C ALA A 79 8.89 -4.06 -5.04
N ASN A 80 8.54 -5.11 -5.80
CA ASN A 80 7.16 -5.60 -5.88
C ASN A 80 7.06 -7.12 -5.82
N LYS A 81 6.14 -7.60 -5.01
CA LYS A 81 5.77 -8.99 -4.84
C LYS A 81 4.25 -9.12 -4.88
N VAL A 82 3.75 -10.23 -5.35
CA VAL A 82 2.32 -10.54 -5.35
C VAL A 82 2.06 -11.91 -4.74
N LEU A 83 0.91 -12.08 -4.11
CA LEU A 83 0.32 -13.37 -3.85
C LEU A 83 -0.56 -13.71 -5.06
N PHE A 84 -0.23 -14.79 -5.75
CA PHE A 84 -0.93 -15.24 -6.94
C PHE A 84 -1.54 -16.62 -6.70
N TYR A 85 -2.84 -16.75 -6.93
CA TYR A 85 -3.58 -18.00 -6.89
C TYR A 85 -4.24 -18.22 -8.24
N ASP A 86 -4.05 -19.41 -8.80
CA ASP A 86 -4.75 -19.88 -9.99
C ASP A 86 -5.20 -21.31 -9.76
N GLY A 87 -6.49 -21.55 -9.67
CA GLY A 87 -6.96 -22.88 -9.36
C GLY A 87 -8.48 -23.06 -9.36
N PRO A 88 -8.94 -24.29 -9.04
CA PRO A 88 -10.35 -24.59 -8.98
C PRO A 88 -11.01 -23.89 -7.79
N PHE A 89 -12.22 -23.39 -8.03
CA PHE A 89 -13.08 -22.82 -6.99
C PHE A 89 -14.32 -23.69 -6.80
N ASN A 90 -14.18 -24.73 -5.98
CA ASN A 90 -15.21 -25.76 -5.81
C ASN A 90 -16.28 -25.38 -4.80
N ASN A 91 -15.92 -24.67 -3.74
CA ASN A 91 -16.84 -24.23 -2.67
C ASN A 91 -17.68 -23.04 -3.12
N ASN A 92 -18.76 -22.76 -2.38
CA ASN A 92 -19.57 -21.55 -2.60
C ASN A 92 -18.85 -20.28 -2.17
N SER A 93 -17.93 -20.38 -1.19
CA SER A 93 -17.07 -19.29 -0.76
C SER A 93 -15.67 -19.83 -0.43
N SER A 94 -14.65 -19.01 -0.66
CA SER A 94 -13.26 -19.31 -0.31
C SER A 94 -12.50 -18.02 -0.05
N ASP A 95 -11.51 -18.08 0.85
CA ASP A 95 -10.63 -16.96 1.18
C ASP A 95 -9.27 -17.13 0.50
N VAL A 96 -8.73 -16.05 -0.05
CA VAL A 96 -7.31 -15.88 -0.34
C VAL A 96 -6.76 -14.90 0.67
N THR A 97 -5.78 -15.35 1.45
CA THR A 97 -5.30 -14.61 2.62
C THR A 97 -3.78 -14.56 2.61
N GLU A 98 -3.22 -13.39 2.86
CA GLU A 98 -1.83 -13.21 3.27
C GLU A 98 -1.79 -12.67 4.70
N SER A 99 -0.76 -13.06 5.44
CA SER A 99 -0.48 -12.57 6.78
C SER A 99 1.01 -12.31 6.95
N PHE A 100 1.36 -11.30 7.74
CA PHE A 100 2.74 -10.91 7.97
C PHE A 100 2.88 -10.10 9.25
N MET A 101 4.12 -10.04 9.73
CA MET A 101 4.52 -9.09 10.77
C MET A 101 5.01 -7.81 10.13
N TYR A 102 4.55 -6.68 10.63
CA TYR A 102 4.85 -5.35 10.14
C TYR A 102 5.45 -4.48 11.24
N LYS A 103 6.57 -3.86 10.92
CA LYS A 103 7.19 -2.81 11.73
C LYS A 103 7.41 -1.58 10.89
N SER A 104 6.83 -0.46 11.31
CA SER A 104 6.95 0.82 10.62
C SER A 104 8.32 1.44 10.80
N LYS A 105 8.79 2.14 9.77
CA LYS A 105 9.97 3.03 9.79
C LYS A 105 9.52 4.44 9.41
N PRO A 106 9.02 5.24 10.36
CA PRO A 106 8.65 6.63 10.09
C PRO A 106 9.87 7.44 9.62
N ILE A 107 9.62 8.37 8.69
CA ILE A 107 10.66 9.23 8.13
C ILE A 107 10.31 10.69 8.44
N ARG A 108 11.31 11.43 8.93
CA ARG A 108 11.33 12.88 9.01
C ARG A 108 12.70 13.36 8.62
N ILE A 109 12.79 13.98 7.47
CA ILE A 109 14.08 14.46 6.94
C ILE A 109 14.36 15.86 7.48
N ASP A 110 15.52 16.03 8.11
CA ASP A 110 16.07 17.32 8.50
C ASP A 110 16.96 17.83 7.36
N PHE A 111 16.40 18.68 6.51
CA PHE A 111 17.11 19.23 5.35
C PHE A 111 18.25 20.19 5.69
N SER A 112 18.48 20.51 6.97
CA SER A 112 19.66 21.24 7.42
C SER A 112 20.90 20.35 7.61
N LYS A 113 20.73 19.02 7.54
CA LYS A 113 21.78 18.00 7.72
C LYS A 113 21.83 17.11 6.49
N THR A 114 23.05 16.78 6.06
CA THR A 114 23.30 15.91 4.89
C THR A 114 23.51 14.44 5.26
N GLU A 115 23.21 14.02 6.50
CA GLU A 115 23.70 12.75 7.04
C GLU A 115 22.68 11.57 7.01
N ASN A 116 21.48 11.75 6.52
CA ASN A 116 20.44 10.71 6.56
C ASN A 116 20.15 10.12 5.18
N LYS A 117 21.07 9.33 4.64
CA LYS A 117 20.72 8.46 3.52
C LYS A 117 19.87 7.32 4.05
N ASN A 118 18.59 7.29 3.70
CA ASN A 118 17.77 6.10 3.84
C ASN A 118 18.50 4.93 3.17
N GLU A 119 18.69 3.81 3.87
CA GLU A 119 19.27 2.62 3.27
C GLU A 119 18.41 2.25 2.05
N VAL A 120 18.98 2.45 0.88
CA VAL A 120 18.35 2.03 -0.37
C VAL A 120 18.46 0.50 -0.40
N THR A 121 17.37 -0.20 -0.36
CA THR A 121 17.26 -1.67 -0.36
C THR A 121 17.70 -2.30 -1.69
N GLY A 122 18.86 -1.90 -2.23
CA GLY A 122 19.43 -2.44 -3.47
C GLY A 122 18.60 -2.15 -4.72
N ILE A 123 17.68 -1.20 -4.67
CA ILE A 123 16.88 -0.74 -5.81
C ILE A 123 17.63 0.44 -6.44
N ASP A 124 17.98 0.29 -7.73
CA ASP A 124 18.58 1.38 -8.50
C ASP A 124 17.56 2.51 -8.73
N PRO A 125 17.77 3.73 -8.20
CA PRO A 125 16.86 4.84 -8.43
C PRO A 125 16.65 5.16 -9.92
N ASN A 126 17.65 4.94 -10.77
CA ASN A 126 17.55 5.20 -12.21
C ASN A 126 16.50 4.35 -12.91
N GLY A 127 16.08 3.22 -12.32
CA GLY A 127 14.93 2.44 -12.79
C GLY A 127 13.60 3.21 -12.73
N TYR A 128 13.57 4.37 -12.07
CA TYR A 128 12.39 5.22 -11.92
C TYR A 128 12.50 6.56 -12.66
N LEU A 129 13.14 6.54 -13.85
CA LEU A 129 13.22 7.67 -14.78
C LEU A 129 12.37 7.49 -16.03
N GLY A 130 11.86 6.27 -16.26
CA GLY A 130 11.15 5.91 -17.50
C GLY A 130 9.79 6.58 -17.65
N SER A 131 9.28 6.50 -18.89
CA SER A 131 7.94 6.90 -19.32
C SER A 131 7.21 5.69 -19.89
N ASP A 132 5.91 5.57 -19.62
CA ASP A 132 5.03 4.55 -20.23
C ASP A 132 4.12 5.16 -21.32
N GLY A 133 4.17 6.50 -21.48
CA GLY A 133 3.36 7.24 -22.45
C GLY A 133 1.88 7.37 -22.09
N THR A 134 1.44 6.87 -20.93
CA THR A 134 0.04 6.86 -20.49
C THR A 134 -0.12 7.55 -19.13
N PHE A 135 0.46 6.97 -18.09
CA PHE A 135 0.48 7.56 -16.75
C PHE A 135 1.70 8.46 -16.57
N ILE A 136 2.83 8.04 -17.12
CA ILE A 136 4.07 8.82 -17.14
C ILE A 136 4.36 9.18 -18.58
N ASP A 137 3.99 10.40 -18.97
CA ASP A 137 4.23 10.97 -20.30
C ASP A 137 5.06 12.23 -20.20
N LEU A 138 6.38 12.06 -20.34
CA LEU A 138 7.37 13.14 -20.24
C LEU A 138 7.37 14.09 -21.44
N SER A 139 6.62 13.75 -22.49
CA SER A 139 6.43 14.61 -23.69
C SER A 139 5.17 15.47 -23.60
N ASN A 140 4.33 15.26 -22.58
CA ASN A 140 3.11 16.02 -22.40
C ASN A 140 3.38 17.52 -22.25
N THR A 141 2.78 18.34 -23.09
CA THR A 141 3.05 19.79 -23.17
C THR A 141 2.83 20.51 -21.84
N THR A 142 1.82 20.11 -21.05
CA THR A 142 1.59 20.72 -19.72
C THR A 142 2.71 20.37 -18.76
N ILE A 143 3.18 19.12 -18.74
CA ILE A 143 4.32 18.69 -17.90
C ILE A 143 5.60 19.42 -18.32
N VAL A 144 5.88 19.52 -19.63
CA VAL A 144 7.03 20.22 -20.16
C VAL A 144 7.02 21.69 -19.73
N ASN A 145 5.95 22.42 -20.05
CA ASN A 145 5.86 23.85 -19.76
C ASN A 145 5.92 24.14 -18.25
N THR A 146 5.15 23.39 -17.44
CA THR A 146 5.15 23.55 -15.98
C THR A 146 6.52 23.17 -15.39
N GLY A 147 7.09 22.06 -15.83
CA GLY A 147 8.40 21.61 -15.35
C GLY A 147 9.52 22.61 -15.69
N ASP A 148 9.52 23.20 -16.89
CA ASP A 148 10.49 24.22 -17.30
C ASP A 148 10.32 25.49 -16.48
N GLN A 149 9.09 25.97 -16.27
CA GLN A 149 8.82 27.14 -15.45
C GLN A 149 9.31 26.94 -14.00
N LEU A 150 8.88 25.86 -13.35
CA LEU A 150 9.25 25.58 -11.96
C LEU A 150 10.77 25.37 -11.81
N TRP A 151 11.42 24.76 -12.81
CA TRP A 151 12.86 24.58 -12.81
C TRP A 151 13.61 25.92 -12.92
N ALA A 152 13.16 26.80 -13.78
CA ALA A 152 13.75 28.15 -13.95
C ALA A 152 13.66 29.01 -12.67
N GLU A 153 12.64 28.77 -11.85
CA GLU A 153 12.44 29.46 -10.57
C GLU A 153 13.19 28.79 -9.40
N SER A 154 13.83 27.62 -9.63
CA SER A 154 14.44 26.80 -8.59
C SER A 154 15.95 27.01 -8.51
N SER A 155 16.47 26.99 -7.28
CA SER A 155 17.90 27.09 -7.01
C SER A 155 18.66 25.77 -7.14
N ASN A 156 17.97 24.65 -6.94
CA ASN A 156 18.53 23.29 -6.99
C ASN A 156 17.39 22.24 -7.11
N LYS A 157 17.76 20.94 -7.21
CA LYS A 157 16.80 19.82 -7.33
C LYS A 157 15.81 19.74 -6.17
N LEU A 158 16.26 20.01 -4.94
CA LEU A 158 15.42 19.97 -3.75
C LEU A 158 14.37 21.08 -3.75
N ASP A 159 14.78 22.31 -4.11
CA ASP A 159 13.88 23.46 -4.27
C ASP A 159 12.87 23.21 -5.39
N TYR A 160 13.32 22.64 -6.51
CA TYR A 160 12.43 22.22 -7.59
C TYR A 160 11.37 21.20 -7.12
N ALA A 161 11.79 20.16 -6.41
CA ALA A 161 10.88 19.16 -5.87
C ALA A 161 9.85 19.80 -4.91
N LYS A 162 10.28 20.74 -4.06
CA LYS A 162 9.37 21.46 -3.15
C LYS A 162 8.36 22.30 -3.92
N ARG A 163 8.79 22.99 -4.99
CA ARG A 163 7.88 23.76 -5.86
C ARG A 163 6.90 22.87 -6.60
N CYS A 164 7.35 21.72 -7.12
CA CYS A 164 6.45 20.73 -7.74
C CYS A 164 5.38 20.22 -6.75
N TYR A 165 5.79 19.90 -5.53
CA TYR A 165 4.88 19.47 -4.46
C TYR A 165 3.83 20.53 -4.14
N GLU A 166 4.23 21.80 -3.94
CA GLU A 166 3.31 22.90 -3.67
C GLU A 166 2.41 23.20 -4.87
N TYR A 167 2.96 23.14 -6.09
CA TYR A 167 2.21 23.35 -7.33
C TYR A 167 1.10 22.30 -7.48
N VAL A 168 1.44 21.01 -7.38
CA VAL A 168 0.45 19.94 -7.52
C VAL A 168 -0.62 20.06 -6.44
N ALA A 169 -0.23 20.31 -5.19
CA ALA A 169 -1.16 20.44 -4.08
C ALA A 169 -2.12 21.63 -4.22
N SER A 170 -1.68 22.75 -4.80
CA SER A 170 -2.49 23.98 -4.90
C SER A 170 -3.23 24.14 -6.22
N HIS A 171 -2.75 23.53 -7.28
CA HIS A 171 -3.25 23.77 -8.64
C HIS A 171 -4.35 22.79 -9.07
N TYR A 172 -4.34 21.58 -8.51
CA TYR A 172 -5.30 20.54 -8.84
C TYR A 172 -6.31 20.32 -7.72
N ARG A 173 -7.53 19.90 -8.10
CA ARG A 173 -8.62 19.64 -7.14
C ARG A 173 -8.69 18.15 -6.84
N TYR A 174 -8.99 17.81 -5.57
CA TYR A 174 -9.30 16.41 -5.24
C TYR A 174 -10.65 16.02 -5.83
N ILE A 175 -10.66 14.96 -6.66
CA ILE A 175 -11.85 14.45 -7.34
C ILE A 175 -11.86 12.93 -7.17
N ASN A 176 -12.83 12.43 -6.39
CA ASN A 176 -13.02 10.98 -6.25
C ASN A 176 -13.25 10.30 -7.59
N GLY A 177 -12.82 9.08 -7.72
CA GLY A 177 -13.05 8.28 -8.91
C GLY A 177 -12.04 7.15 -9.07
N SER A 178 -11.92 6.67 -10.29
CA SER A 178 -10.95 5.65 -10.65
C SER A 178 -9.64 6.28 -11.12
N TRP A 179 -8.58 5.50 -11.10
CA TRP A 179 -7.28 5.84 -11.64
C TRP A 179 -7.37 6.38 -13.09
N ARG A 180 -6.70 7.50 -13.36
CA ARG A 180 -6.77 8.24 -14.62
C ARG A 180 -5.42 8.28 -15.31
N THR A 181 -5.44 8.34 -16.65
CA THR A 181 -4.23 8.67 -17.41
C THR A 181 -3.82 10.12 -17.16
N LEU A 182 -2.55 10.46 -17.38
CA LEU A 182 -2.04 11.83 -17.22
C LEU A 182 -2.89 12.85 -18.01
N ALA A 183 -3.23 12.52 -19.27
CA ALA A 183 -4.05 13.38 -20.11
C ALA A 183 -5.45 13.65 -19.51
N GLN A 184 -6.07 12.64 -18.91
CA GLN A 184 -7.36 12.79 -18.24
C GLN A 184 -7.24 13.67 -17.00
N ILE A 185 -6.22 13.47 -16.16
CA ILE A 185 -5.97 14.28 -14.95
C ILE A 185 -5.84 15.77 -15.31
N ILE A 186 -5.01 16.06 -16.31
CA ILE A 186 -4.78 17.44 -16.78
C ILE A 186 -6.07 18.04 -17.35
N SER A 187 -6.79 17.28 -18.17
CA SER A 187 -8.02 17.75 -18.82
C SER A 187 -9.13 18.13 -17.83
N ILE A 188 -9.28 17.36 -16.73
CA ILE A 188 -10.31 17.64 -15.72
C ILE A 188 -9.83 18.57 -14.60
N GLY A 189 -8.53 18.86 -14.53
CA GLY A 189 -7.90 19.72 -13.53
C GLY A 189 -7.93 19.13 -12.13
N GLY A 190 -7.77 17.81 -11.99
CA GLY A 190 -7.76 17.15 -10.69
C GLY A 190 -7.86 15.63 -10.76
N GLY A 191 -7.95 15.00 -9.57
CA GLY A 191 -8.03 13.57 -9.44
C GLY A 191 -7.95 13.12 -7.99
N GLU A 192 -7.77 11.82 -7.79
CA GLU A 192 -7.57 11.22 -6.47
C GLU A 192 -6.07 11.16 -6.08
N CYS A 193 -5.75 10.51 -4.96
CA CYS A 193 -4.38 10.47 -4.44
C CYS A 193 -3.36 9.92 -5.45
N GLY A 194 -3.71 8.89 -6.22
CA GLY A 194 -2.87 8.34 -7.27
C GLY A 194 -2.61 9.32 -8.40
N ASP A 195 -3.62 10.11 -8.75
CA ASP A 195 -3.51 11.13 -9.79
C ASP A 195 -2.58 12.29 -9.37
N PHE A 196 -2.65 12.72 -8.10
CA PHE A 196 -1.72 13.70 -7.52
C PHE A 196 -0.29 13.17 -7.52
N ALA A 197 -0.10 11.90 -7.16
CA ALA A 197 1.21 11.25 -7.22
C ALA A 197 1.74 11.19 -8.65
N THR A 198 0.88 10.86 -9.62
CA THR A 198 1.22 10.82 -11.05
C THR A 198 1.71 12.16 -11.57
N LEU A 199 1.04 13.26 -11.22
CA LEU A 199 1.47 14.61 -11.61
C LEU A 199 2.86 14.94 -11.06
N PHE A 200 3.10 14.68 -9.77
CA PHE A 200 4.39 14.92 -9.15
C PHE A 200 5.49 14.07 -9.79
N VAL A 201 5.26 12.77 -9.97
CA VAL A 201 6.22 11.85 -10.59
C VAL A 201 6.60 12.29 -12.01
N ASN A 202 5.62 12.73 -12.82
CA ASN A 202 5.88 13.26 -14.16
C ASN A 202 6.80 14.49 -14.13
N LEU A 203 6.52 15.48 -13.28
CA LEU A 203 7.34 16.68 -13.14
C LEU A 203 8.78 16.35 -12.73
N MET A 204 8.96 15.44 -11.76
CA MET A 204 10.29 15.03 -11.31
C MET A 204 11.06 14.28 -12.39
N ARG A 205 10.46 13.26 -13.03
CA ARG A 205 11.12 12.48 -14.07
C ARG A 205 11.42 13.30 -15.32
N TYR A 206 10.58 14.27 -15.65
CA TYR A 206 10.85 15.21 -16.75
C TYR A 206 12.18 15.96 -16.59
N LYS A 207 12.58 16.27 -15.36
CA LYS A 207 13.88 16.88 -15.05
C LYS A 207 14.99 15.87 -14.69
N GLY A 208 14.80 14.59 -15.02
CA GLY A 208 15.77 13.54 -14.76
C GLY A 208 15.97 13.23 -13.27
N ILE A 209 14.96 13.51 -12.43
CA ILE A 209 14.98 13.19 -11.01
C ILE A 209 14.15 11.89 -10.81
N PRO A 210 14.76 10.79 -10.33
CA PRO A 210 14.03 9.57 -10.11
C PRO A 210 12.89 9.78 -9.12
N ALA A 211 11.68 9.32 -9.49
CA ALA A 211 10.49 9.44 -8.65
C ALA A 211 9.55 8.27 -8.92
N ARG A 212 8.80 7.86 -7.91
CA ARG A 212 7.89 6.72 -7.99
C ARG A 212 6.64 6.93 -7.13
N HIS A 213 5.64 6.11 -7.38
CA HIS A 213 4.47 5.97 -6.53
C HIS A 213 4.76 5.00 -5.39
N ASN A 214 4.25 5.27 -4.21
CA ASN A 214 4.10 4.31 -3.13
C ASN A 214 2.61 4.01 -2.96
N MET A 215 2.25 2.76 -2.98
CA MET A 215 0.87 2.30 -2.88
C MET A 215 0.71 1.46 -1.65
N GLY A 216 -0.22 1.86 -0.78
CA GLY A 216 -0.34 1.23 0.51
C GLY A 216 -1.77 1.17 1.03
N VAL A 217 -1.92 0.45 2.12
CA VAL A 217 -3.14 0.31 2.88
C VAL A 217 -2.96 0.90 4.27
N TRP A 218 -3.96 1.65 4.74
CA TRP A 218 -3.98 2.11 6.11
C TRP A 218 -4.08 0.94 7.07
N LYS A 219 -3.43 1.03 8.22
CA LYS A 219 -3.54 0.01 9.28
C LYS A 219 -4.99 -0.26 9.70
N ASP A 220 -5.90 0.65 9.43
CA ASP A 220 -7.34 0.56 9.73
C ASP A 220 -8.20 0.24 8.51
N GLY A 221 -7.59 -0.09 7.39
CA GLY A 221 -8.23 -0.31 6.09
C GLY A 221 -8.29 0.96 5.24
N GLY A 222 -8.63 0.79 3.95
CA GLY A 222 -8.55 1.86 2.97
C GLY A 222 -7.18 1.98 2.33
N TYR A 223 -7.12 2.61 1.17
CA TYR A 223 -5.92 2.70 0.33
C TYR A 223 -5.46 4.14 0.20
N HIS A 224 -4.16 4.31 0.01
CA HIS A 224 -3.57 5.61 -0.31
C HIS A 224 -2.37 5.44 -1.25
N VAL A 225 -2.17 6.46 -2.09
CA VAL A 225 -1.02 6.56 -2.98
C VAL A 225 -0.34 7.89 -2.74
N TRP A 226 0.98 7.86 -2.56
CA TRP A 226 1.80 9.06 -2.44
C TRP A 226 3.12 8.86 -3.19
N PRO A 227 3.74 9.92 -3.71
CA PRO A 227 5.02 9.81 -4.37
C PRO A 227 6.19 9.93 -3.40
N ASP A 228 7.34 9.41 -3.82
CA ASP A 228 8.65 9.81 -3.33
C ASP A 228 9.58 10.12 -4.52
N PHE A 229 10.67 10.82 -4.24
CA PHE A 229 11.72 11.10 -5.21
C PHE A 229 13.10 10.86 -4.58
N TYR A 230 14.08 10.55 -5.41
CA TYR A 230 15.43 10.29 -4.95
C TYR A 230 16.31 11.53 -4.99
N HIS A 231 17.04 11.77 -3.89
CA HIS A 231 18.06 12.79 -3.78
C HIS A 231 19.37 12.16 -3.28
N GLU A 232 20.48 12.57 -3.85
CA GLU A 232 21.79 11.97 -3.60
C GLU A 232 22.21 12.04 -2.13
N ASP A 233 21.82 13.11 -1.42
CA ASP A 233 22.18 13.34 -0.01
C ASP A 233 21.20 12.71 0.99
N TYR A 234 19.94 12.51 0.59
CA TYR A 234 18.87 12.12 1.50
C TYR A 234 18.26 10.74 1.20
N GLY A 235 18.59 10.14 0.03
CA GLY A 235 17.92 8.93 -0.45
C GLY A 235 16.50 9.22 -0.95
N TRP A 236 15.56 8.33 -0.71
CA TRP A 236 14.16 8.49 -1.07
C TRP A 236 13.46 9.46 -0.11
N ILE A 237 12.92 10.54 -0.66
CA ILE A 237 12.23 11.61 0.07
C ILE A 237 10.72 11.45 -0.15
N PRO A 238 9.94 11.05 0.86
CA PRO A 238 8.49 10.98 0.73
C PRO A 238 7.86 12.37 0.68
N VAL A 239 6.85 12.52 -0.16
CA VAL A 239 6.01 13.74 -0.21
C VAL A 239 4.54 13.34 -0.36
N ASP A 240 3.63 14.17 0.13
CA ASP A 240 2.20 13.88 -0.03
C ASP A 240 1.42 15.14 -0.46
N PRO A 241 1.36 15.39 -1.77
CA PRO A 241 0.62 16.55 -2.29
C PRO A 241 -0.89 16.42 -2.07
N THR A 242 -1.43 15.21 -1.90
CA THR A 242 -2.86 15.00 -1.58
C THR A 242 -3.18 15.49 -0.18
N PHE A 243 -2.36 15.12 0.82
CA PHE A 243 -2.56 15.61 2.18
C PHE A 243 -2.30 17.11 2.29
N LYS A 244 -1.34 17.64 1.54
CA LYS A 244 -1.12 19.08 1.45
C LYS A 244 -2.34 19.80 0.86
N ASN A 245 -2.95 19.28 -0.19
CA ASN A 245 -4.19 19.81 -0.76
C ASN A 245 -5.34 19.82 0.26
N SER A 246 -5.49 18.72 1.02
CA SER A 246 -6.54 18.59 2.04
C SER A 246 -6.29 19.43 3.29
N ASN A 247 -5.02 19.70 3.60
CA ASN A 247 -4.59 20.51 4.75
C ASN A 247 -3.44 21.44 4.38
N PRO A 248 -3.72 22.58 3.73
CA PRO A 248 -2.69 23.50 3.24
C PRO A 248 -1.74 24.04 4.31
N GLY A 249 -2.16 24.07 5.57
CA GLY A 249 -1.34 24.53 6.72
C GLY A 249 -0.30 23.51 7.18
N ALA A 250 -0.42 22.24 6.79
CA ALA A 250 0.55 21.21 7.15
C ALA A 250 1.61 21.01 6.06
N ASP A 251 2.77 20.49 6.46
CA ASP A 251 3.86 20.14 5.54
C ASP A 251 4.11 18.63 5.56
N TYR A 252 3.98 18.01 4.40
CA TYR A 252 4.19 16.59 4.15
C TYR A 252 5.41 16.35 3.22
N PHE A 253 6.31 17.30 3.11
CA PHE A 253 7.55 17.19 2.36
C PHE A 253 8.66 16.61 3.25
N GLY A 254 9.21 15.48 2.86
CA GLY A 254 10.20 14.74 3.66
C GLY A 254 9.61 14.06 4.90
N ARG A 255 8.30 13.78 4.90
CA ARG A 255 7.61 13.21 6.05
C ARG A 255 6.78 12.00 5.68
N TYR A 256 6.99 10.92 6.43
CA TYR A 256 6.16 9.73 6.45
C TYR A 256 5.93 9.29 7.89
N ASP A 257 4.68 9.26 8.34
CA ASP A 257 4.33 9.01 9.77
C ASP A 257 4.24 7.51 10.11
N GLY A 258 4.46 6.62 9.14
CA GLY A 258 4.46 5.18 9.39
C GLY A 258 3.08 4.56 9.62
N ASN A 259 2.02 5.20 9.16
CA ASN A 259 0.64 4.74 9.36
C ASN A 259 0.10 3.86 8.22
N LEU A 260 0.86 3.75 7.13
CA LEU A 260 0.52 2.95 5.96
C LEU A 260 1.42 1.71 5.88
N ILE A 261 0.90 0.65 5.33
CA ILE A 261 1.66 -0.53 4.92
C ILE A 261 1.80 -0.45 3.42
N ILE A 262 3.05 -0.34 2.93
CA ILE A 262 3.33 -0.26 1.50
C ILE A 262 3.20 -1.65 0.90
N LEU A 263 2.32 -1.77 -0.08
CA LEU A 263 2.06 -3.01 -0.81
C LEU A 263 2.86 -3.09 -2.11
N SER A 264 3.08 -1.94 -2.77
CA SER A 264 3.90 -1.87 -3.98
C SER A 264 4.50 -0.49 -4.19
N GLN A 265 5.54 -0.41 -5.03
CA GLN A 265 6.26 0.83 -5.36
C GLN A 265 6.48 0.93 -6.88
N GLY A 266 6.17 2.09 -7.43
CA GLY A 266 6.19 2.34 -8.87
C GLY A 266 5.02 1.67 -9.59
N LEU A 267 4.87 1.98 -10.88
CA LEU A 267 3.97 1.25 -11.75
C LEU A 267 4.62 -0.07 -12.13
N THR A 268 3.84 -1.12 -12.26
CA THR A 268 4.36 -2.44 -12.57
C THR A 268 3.40 -3.22 -13.45
N SER A 269 3.91 -4.23 -14.13
CA SER A 269 3.15 -5.16 -14.93
C SER A 269 3.29 -6.57 -14.38
N PHE A 270 2.29 -7.39 -14.60
CA PHE A 270 2.29 -8.80 -14.23
C PHE A 270 1.65 -9.63 -15.33
N THR A 271 2.34 -10.67 -15.77
CA THR A 271 1.84 -11.62 -16.77
C THR A 271 1.97 -13.04 -16.25
N SER A 272 0.90 -13.82 -16.30
CA SER A 272 0.89 -15.24 -16.00
C SER A 272 -0.25 -15.92 -16.76
N GLY A 273 0.07 -16.88 -17.62
CA GLY A 273 -0.91 -17.56 -18.46
C GLY A 273 -1.76 -16.57 -19.27
N ASP A 274 -3.06 -16.60 -19.06
CA ASP A 274 -4.04 -15.71 -19.73
C ASP A 274 -4.12 -14.31 -19.10
N ILE A 275 -3.35 -14.06 -18.03
CA ILE A 275 -3.42 -12.82 -17.27
C ILE A 275 -2.31 -11.90 -17.71
N ASN A 276 -2.71 -10.71 -18.14
CA ASN A 276 -1.79 -9.62 -18.48
C ASN A 276 -2.29 -8.34 -17.81
N ILE A 277 -1.50 -7.82 -16.87
CA ILE A 277 -1.69 -6.52 -16.23
C ILE A 277 -0.53 -5.65 -16.67
N GLU A 278 -0.83 -4.60 -17.43
CA GLU A 278 0.16 -3.65 -17.92
C GLU A 278 0.21 -2.44 -17.00
N GLU A 279 1.41 -1.99 -16.72
CA GLU A 279 1.79 -0.73 -16.07
C GLU A 279 0.72 -0.10 -15.16
N VAL A 280 0.27 -0.82 -14.15
CA VAL A 280 -0.73 -0.35 -13.20
C VAL A 280 -0.14 -0.23 -11.80
N PRO A 281 -0.66 0.67 -10.97
CA PRO A 281 -0.36 0.64 -9.55
C PRO A 281 -1.01 -0.59 -8.92
N LEU A 282 -0.20 -1.53 -8.44
CA LEU A 282 -0.70 -2.68 -7.69
C LEU A 282 -1.08 -2.25 -6.27
N GLN A 283 -2.25 -1.65 -6.14
CA GLN A 283 -2.76 -1.09 -4.89
C GLN A 283 -3.81 -1.98 -4.25
N THR A 284 -4.60 -2.68 -5.09
CA THR A 284 -5.73 -3.50 -4.69
C THR A 284 -5.58 -4.91 -5.23
N PHE A 285 -6.49 -5.79 -4.86
CA PHE A 285 -6.56 -7.10 -5.46
C PHE A 285 -7.22 -7.05 -6.83
N TYR A 286 -6.80 -7.96 -7.69
CA TYR A 286 -7.40 -8.24 -8.99
C TYR A 286 -7.85 -9.68 -9.02
N TYR A 287 -8.94 -9.98 -9.75
CA TYR A 287 -9.37 -11.34 -9.95
C TYR A 287 -10.08 -11.52 -11.28
N TRP A 288 -10.03 -12.78 -11.75
CA TRP A 288 -10.71 -13.27 -12.94
C TRP A 288 -11.30 -14.63 -12.63
N TYR A 289 -12.38 -14.96 -13.30
CA TYR A 289 -12.98 -16.27 -13.18
C TYR A 289 -13.60 -16.74 -14.48
N TRP A 290 -13.64 -18.04 -14.65
CA TRP A 290 -14.31 -18.72 -15.74
C TRP A 290 -15.14 -19.85 -15.12
N TYR A 291 -16.24 -20.23 -15.78
CA TYR A 291 -17.05 -21.36 -15.36
C TYR A 291 -17.56 -22.16 -16.58
N GLN A 292 -17.82 -23.46 -16.37
CA GLN A 292 -18.20 -24.38 -17.43
C GLN A 292 -19.70 -24.35 -17.74
N SER A 293 -20.54 -24.22 -16.71
CA SER A 293 -21.99 -24.23 -16.88
C SER A 293 -22.72 -23.42 -15.79
N GLY A 294 -23.96 -23.05 -16.10
CA GLY A 294 -24.84 -22.31 -15.19
C GLY A 294 -24.97 -20.84 -15.52
N ASN A 295 -25.55 -20.06 -14.59
CA ASN A 295 -25.72 -18.63 -14.71
C ASN A 295 -25.41 -17.96 -13.37
N GLY A 296 -24.46 -17.04 -13.35
CA GLY A 296 -24.00 -16.36 -12.14
C GLY A 296 -22.62 -15.74 -12.29
N GLY A 297 -21.94 -15.55 -11.20
CA GLY A 297 -20.63 -14.90 -11.15
C GLY A 297 -19.84 -15.25 -9.90
N VAL A 298 -18.72 -14.54 -9.71
CA VAL A 298 -17.93 -14.57 -8.48
C VAL A 298 -17.72 -13.13 -8.02
N ASP A 299 -18.04 -12.86 -6.77
CA ASP A 299 -17.79 -11.57 -6.11
C ASP A 299 -16.60 -11.71 -5.15
N GLY A 300 -15.72 -10.68 -5.14
CA GLY A 300 -14.58 -10.59 -4.23
C GLY A 300 -14.77 -9.45 -3.22
N VAL A 301 -14.63 -9.75 -1.93
CA VAL A 301 -14.70 -8.75 -0.85
C VAL A 301 -13.39 -8.72 -0.08
N HIS A 302 -12.70 -7.59 -0.12
CA HIS A 302 -11.45 -7.36 0.58
C HIS A 302 -11.68 -6.90 2.03
N LYS A 303 -10.89 -7.45 2.95
CA LYS A 303 -10.85 -7.06 4.37
C LYS A 303 -9.43 -7.11 4.89
N THR A 304 -9.11 -6.16 5.76
CA THR A 304 -7.87 -6.15 6.54
C THR A 304 -8.16 -6.37 8.01
N SER A 305 -7.25 -7.00 8.73
CA SER A 305 -7.26 -7.06 10.18
C SER A 305 -5.86 -6.85 10.74
N LYS A 306 -5.78 -6.32 11.95
CA LYS A 306 -4.53 -6.06 12.66
C LYS A 306 -4.63 -6.47 14.12
N ASP A 307 -3.54 -7.04 14.63
CA ASP A 307 -3.34 -7.31 16.05
C ASP A 307 -2.03 -6.66 16.50
N TYR A 308 -2.11 -5.82 17.52
CA TYR A 308 -0.91 -5.22 18.11
C TYR A 308 -0.22 -6.21 19.03
N LEU A 309 1.05 -6.51 18.77
CA LEU A 309 1.88 -7.27 19.69
C LEU A 309 2.39 -6.35 20.79
N VAL A 310 1.97 -6.61 22.00
CA VAL A 310 2.51 -5.94 23.19
C VAL A 310 3.61 -6.84 23.76
N ASN A 311 4.88 -6.43 23.60
CA ASN A 311 6.05 -7.13 24.15
C ASN A 311 6.15 -8.62 23.77
N GLY A 312 5.90 -8.98 22.52
CA GLY A 312 5.93 -10.38 22.04
C GLY A 312 4.77 -11.25 22.54
N ILE A 313 3.68 -10.63 22.95
CA ILE A 313 2.47 -11.31 23.42
C ILE A 313 1.34 -11.08 22.39
N ASN A 314 0.88 -12.15 21.77
CA ASN A 314 -0.28 -12.09 20.88
C ASN A 314 -1.56 -11.84 21.70
N SER A 315 -2.31 -10.78 21.39
CA SER A 315 -3.68 -10.65 21.88
C SER A 315 -4.59 -11.54 21.01
N VAL A 316 -4.96 -12.69 21.52
CA VAL A 316 -5.92 -13.56 20.84
C VAL A 316 -7.34 -13.04 21.10
N LYS A 317 -8.04 -12.59 20.05
CA LYS A 317 -9.50 -12.58 20.08
C LYS A 317 -9.95 -14.03 20.03
N THR A 318 -10.43 -14.51 21.16
CA THR A 318 -10.81 -15.90 21.37
C THR A 318 -12.07 -16.28 20.58
N ASN A 319 -11.89 -17.03 19.49
CA ASN A 319 -12.75 -18.17 19.23
C ASN A 319 -11.92 -19.42 19.57
N ILE A 320 -11.87 -19.78 20.85
CA ILE A 320 -11.16 -20.99 21.30
C ILE A 320 -12.14 -22.14 21.22
N GLU A 321 -12.09 -22.90 20.16
CA GLU A 321 -12.74 -24.22 20.06
C GLU A 321 -11.80 -25.41 20.36
N THR A 322 -10.65 -25.20 20.99
CA THR A 322 -9.88 -26.34 21.54
C THR A 322 -9.05 -25.88 22.73
N VAL A 323 -9.55 -26.23 23.91
CA VAL A 323 -8.95 -25.86 25.19
C VAL A 323 -7.72 -26.70 25.46
N GLY A 324 -6.51 -26.13 25.17
CA GLY A 324 -5.27 -26.62 25.78
C GLY A 324 -5.18 -26.21 27.26
N THR A 325 -4.17 -26.72 27.97
CA THR A 325 -3.92 -26.34 29.36
C THR A 325 -3.64 -24.85 29.47
N ILE A 326 -4.48 -24.13 30.22
CA ILE A 326 -4.31 -22.71 30.55
C ILE A 326 -3.53 -22.61 31.85
N LEU A 327 -2.43 -21.86 31.84
CA LEU A 327 -1.59 -21.61 33.02
C LEU A 327 -1.50 -20.10 33.27
N ASN A 328 -1.32 -19.70 34.53
CA ASN A 328 -0.87 -18.34 34.87
C ASN A 328 0.65 -18.21 34.70
N LEU A 329 1.19 -17.01 34.94
CA LEU A 329 2.64 -16.76 34.85
C LEU A 329 3.48 -17.56 35.84
N ASN A 330 2.88 -18.07 36.92
CA ASN A 330 3.53 -18.94 37.93
C ASN A 330 3.40 -20.42 37.57
N GLY A 331 2.90 -20.76 36.37
CA GLY A 331 2.73 -22.13 35.91
C GLY A 331 1.53 -22.89 36.51
N MET A 332 0.67 -22.23 37.28
CA MET A 332 -0.52 -22.84 37.85
C MET A 332 -1.63 -22.96 36.82
N LYS A 333 -2.29 -24.10 36.76
CA LYS A 333 -3.42 -24.38 35.87
C LYS A 333 -4.64 -23.53 36.25
N LEU A 334 -5.22 -22.88 35.24
CA LEU A 334 -6.42 -22.05 35.35
C LEU A 334 -7.60 -22.80 34.73
N PRO A 335 -8.82 -22.75 35.34
CA PRO A 335 -10.02 -23.36 34.78
C PRO A 335 -10.56 -22.59 33.56
N HIS A 336 -10.24 -21.33 33.43
CA HIS A 336 -10.60 -20.43 32.32
C HIS A 336 -9.61 -19.29 32.19
N LEU A 337 -9.65 -18.58 31.07
CA LEU A 337 -8.83 -17.40 30.82
C LEU A 337 -9.15 -16.30 31.84
N LYS A 338 -8.12 -15.71 32.44
CA LYS A 338 -8.24 -14.53 33.31
C LYS A 338 -7.73 -13.29 32.57
N ARG A 339 -8.29 -12.15 32.93
CA ARG A 339 -7.78 -10.86 32.46
C ARG A 339 -6.28 -10.74 32.80
N GLY A 340 -5.49 -10.29 31.82
CA GLY A 340 -4.03 -10.23 31.92
C GLY A 340 -3.36 -11.37 31.14
N ILE A 341 -2.10 -11.69 31.50
CA ILE A 341 -1.28 -12.68 30.79
C ILE A 341 -1.62 -14.09 31.24
N ASN A 342 -1.97 -14.95 30.28
CA ASN A 342 -2.15 -16.40 30.45
C ASN A 342 -1.12 -17.14 29.60
N ILE A 343 -0.83 -18.39 29.90
CA ILE A 343 -0.01 -19.29 29.09
C ILE A 343 -0.91 -20.40 28.56
N ILE A 344 -1.04 -20.54 27.25
CA ILE A 344 -1.84 -21.57 26.58
C ILE A 344 -0.88 -22.34 25.66
N ASN A 345 -0.80 -23.65 25.85
CA ASN A 345 0.09 -24.52 25.06
C ASN A 345 1.56 -23.98 24.99
N GLY A 346 2.06 -23.43 26.09
CA GLY A 346 3.41 -22.87 26.18
C GLY A 346 3.56 -21.45 25.60
N LYS A 347 2.52 -20.84 25.02
CA LYS A 347 2.54 -19.48 24.47
C LYS A 347 1.87 -18.50 25.44
N LYS A 348 2.47 -17.30 25.57
CA LYS A 348 1.87 -16.22 26.38
C LYS A 348 0.72 -15.57 25.60
N VAL A 349 -0.43 -15.44 26.23
CA VAL A 349 -1.66 -14.87 25.69
C VAL A 349 -2.16 -13.78 26.62
N PHE A 350 -2.43 -12.59 26.13
CA PHE A 350 -3.02 -11.51 26.90
C PHE A 350 -4.55 -11.44 26.69
N VAL A 351 -5.28 -11.46 27.78
CA VAL A 351 -6.76 -11.32 27.80
C VAL A 351 -7.10 -9.94 28.36
N LYS A 352 -7.84 -9.16 27.61
CA LYS A 352 -8.30 -7.80 27.98
C LYS A 352 -9.40 -7.82 29.04
#